data_373cedb359f694c977a25b092a6a3782
#
_entry.id   373cedb359f694c977a25b092a6a3782
#
_cell.length_a   1.000
_cell.length_b   1.000
_cell.length_c   1.000
_cell.angle_alpha   90.00
_cell.angle_beta   90.00
_cell.angle_gamma   90.00
#
_symmetry.space_group_name_H-M   'P 1'
#
loop_
_entity.id
_entity.type
_entity.pdbx_description
1 polymer ?
#
loop_
_entity_poly.entity_id
_entity_poly.type
_entity_poly.pdbx_seq_one_letter_code
_entity_poly.pdbx_strand_id
1 'polypeptide(L)'
;QVDIIDIPNYYEFTQNKKVCMSNRVGYAARMETRKSPHFLDGVDSYAFTDLDDWKWWKTRAGFKFDKTRLYQFQYKNLHRFFNREDWGISHSCHLHEPFGYSIFQALDYGKLPILQKDWLSNYEYPFRAFDKKEFDEQIDNISELSEKERQDYLDGLRDYCRKYDNKEEWVEKYLQIYNA
;
A
#
# COMPACT_ATOMS: atom_id res chain seq x y z
N GLN A 1 2.29 -38.42 2.79
CA GLN A 1 1.90 -37.29 1.93
C GLN A 1 1.34 -36.22 2.87
N VAL A 2 1.96 -35.05 2.92
CA VAL A 2 1.42 -33.93 3.72
C VAL A 2 0.47 -33.17 2.82
N ASP A 3 -0.79 -33.15 3.15
CA ASP A 3 -1.78 -32.34 2.44
C ASP A 3 -1.49 -30.86 2.72
N ILE A 4 -1.12 -30.12 1.68
CA ILE A 4 -0.92 -28.69 1.78
C ILE A 4 -2.30 -28.02 1.72
N ILE A 5 -2.75 -27.50 2.85
CA ILE A 5 -3.97 -26.70 2.90
C ILE A 5 -3.59 -25.26 2.57
N ASP A 6 -4.07 -24.77 1.43
CA ASP A 6 -3.90 -23.37 1.03
C ASP A 6 -4.97 -22.51 1.72
N ILE A 7 -4.52 -21.67 2.67
CA ILE A 7 -5.39 -20.70 3.33
C ILE A 7 -5.31 -19.39 2.54
N PRO A 8 -6.40 -18.94 1.91
CA PRO A 8 -6.39 -17.68 1.19
C PRO A 8 -6.16 -16.52 2.17
N ASN A 9 -5.47 -15.49 1.70
CA ASN A 9 -5.39 -14.26 2.45
C ASN A 9 -6.76 -13.56 2.44
N TYR A 10 -7.07 -12.86 3.53
CA TYR A 10 -8.34 -12.22 3.75
C TYR A 10 -8.16 -10.76 4.15
N TYR A 11 -8.99 -9.88 3.61
CA TYR A 11 -9.10 -8.49 4.03
C TYR A 11 -10.54 -8.01 3.95
N GLU A 12 -11.09 -7.49 5.04
CA GLU A 12 -12.43 -6.92 5.13
C GLU A 12 -12.39 -5.41 4.90
N PHE A 13 -13.06 -4.95 3.84
CA PHE A 13 -13.21 -3.52 3.56
C PHE A 13 -14.30 -2.94 4.47
N THR A 14 -13.89 -2.18 5.49
CA THR A 14 -14.81 -1.65 6.53
C THR A 14 -15.02 -0.16 6.44
N GLN A 15 -14.05 0.60 5.95
CA GLN A 15 -14.08 2.07 5.93
C GLN A 15 -14.68 2.61 4.64
N ASN A 16 -14.34 2.01 3.51
CA ASN A 16 -14.83 2.38 2.16
C ASN A 16 -14.83 3.90 1.93
N LYS A 17 -13.76 4.58 2.37
CA LYS A 17 -13.68 6.04 2.31
C LYS A 17 -13.63 6.54 0.87
N LYS A 18 -14.17 7.74 0.65
CA LYS A 18 -14.00 8.48 -0.60
C LYS A 18 -12.52 8.75 -0.85
N VAL A 19 -12.17 8.96 -2.11
CA VAL A 19 -10.81 9.26 -2.51
C VAL A 19 -10.29 10.53 -1.83
N CYS A 20 -9.05 10.48 -1.37
CA CYS A 20 -8.34 11.63 -0.82
C CYS A 20 -7.60 12.37 -1.96
N MET A 21 -7.86 13.66 -2.11
CA MET A 21 -7.32 14.48 -3.20
C MET A 21 -5.91 15.03 -2.95
N SER A 22 -5.31 14.76 -1.80
CA SER A 22 -3.92 15.18 -1.55
C SER A 22 -2.94 14.45 -2.48
N ASN A 23 -2.00 15.20 -3.06
CA ASN A 23 -0.94 14.65 -3.92
C ASN A 23 0.28 14.16 -3.13
N ARG A 24 0.26 14.26 -1.80
CA ARG A 24 1.34 13.72 -0.96
C ARG A 24 1.26 12.20 -0.90
N VAL A 25 2.45 11.62 -0.79
CA VAL A 25 2.61 10.18 -0.73
C VAL A 25 2.64 9.67 0.70
N GLY A 26 1.95 8.57 0.99
CA GLY A 26 2.06 7.80 2.23
C GLY A 26 2.80 6.49 2.01
N TYR A 27 3.73 6.17 2.88
CA TYR A 27 4.47 4.91 2.92
C TYR A 27 4.23 4.22 4.26
N ALA A 28 3.69 3.01 4.25
CA ALA A 28 3.40 2.22 5.45
C ALA A 28 4.01 0.82 5.32
N ALA A 29 5.32 0.71 5.58
CA ALA A 29 6.06 -0.54 5.53
C ALA A 29 7.37 -0.45 6.30
N ARG A 30 8.04 -1.59 6.54
CA ARG A 30 9.44 -1.59 6.93
C ARG A 30 10.31 -1.05 5.80
N MET A 31 11.36 -0.31 6.13
CA MET A 31 12.28 0.22 5.13
C MET A 31 13.30 -0.86 4.73
N GLU A 32 12.86 -1.82 3.96
CA GLU A 32 13.67 -2.88 3.35
C GLU A 32 13.82 -2.61 1.85
N THR A 33 14.91 -3.06 1.24
CA THR A 33 15.17 -2.85 -0.20
C THR A 33 13.98 -3.30 -1.07
N ARG A 34 13.37 -4.44 -0.76
CA ARG A 34 12.19 -4.96 -1.47
C ARG A 34 10.94 -4.09 -1.34
N LYS A 35 10.90 -3.17 -0.39
CA LYS A 35 9.81 -2.20 -0.19
C LYS A 35 10.08 -0.85 -0.84
N SER A 36 11.21 -0.74 -1.55
CA SER A 36 11.62 0.43 -2.34
C SER A 36 11.52 1.78 -1.61
N PRO A 37 11.98 1.91 -0.34
CA PRO A 37 11.85 3.17 0.39
C PRO A 37 12.64 4.31 -0.26
N HIS A 38 13.64 4.00 -1.08
CA HIS A 38 14.43 5.00 -1.83
C HIS A 38 13.57 5.79 -2.85
N PHE A 39 12.39 5.32 -3.23
CA PHE A 39 11.46 6.09 -4.07
C PHE A 39 10.93 7.35 -3.36
N LEU A 40 11.00 7.41 -2.03
CA LEU A 40 10.57 8.59 -1.28
C LEU A 40 11.58 9.73 -1.31
N ASP A 41 12.84 9.50 -1.78
CA ASP A 41 13.84 10.56 -1.80
C ASP A 41 13.42 11.71 -2.72
N GLY A 42 13.38 12.93 -2.17
CA GLY A 42 12.88 14.12 -2.86
C GLY A 42 11.35 14.25 -3.00
N VAL A 43 10.56 13.28 -2.50
CA VAL A 43 9.10 13.28 -2.59
C VAL A 43 8.47 13.87 -1.32
N ASP A 44 7.48 14.77 -1.46
CA ASP A 44 6.67 15.25 -0.32
C ASP A 44 5.79 14.12 0.21
N SER A 45 6.22 13.54 1.31
CA SER A 45 5.66 12.27 1.77
C SER A 45 5.60 12.13 3.29
N TYR A 46 4.88 11.10 3.70
CA TYR A 46 4.80 10.61 5.08
C TYR A 46 5.27 9.16 5.11
N ALA A 47 6.19 8.82 6.01
CA ALA A 47 6.64 7.46 6.23
C ALA A 47 6.19 6.96 7.61
N PHE A 48 5.40 5.89 7.63
CA PHE A 48 5.01 5.17 8.84
C PHE A 48 5.84 3.90 8.92
N THR A 49 6.96 3.98 9.63
CA THR A 49 7.98 2.94 9.65
C THR A 49 8.74 2.90 10.99
N ASP A 50 9.61 1.92 11.17
CA ASP A 50 10.48 1.84 12.32
C ASP A 50 11.56 2.95 12.30
N LEU A 51 11.88 3.47 13.48
CA LEU A 51 12.83 4.57 13.61
C LEU A 51 14.27 4.14 13.29
N ASP A 52 14.64 2.92 13.62
CA ASP A 52 16.01 2.43 13.39
C ASP A 52 16.21 2.10 11.90
N ASP A 53 15.21 1.53 11.23
CA ASP A 53 15.20 1.39 9.77
C ASP A 53 15.34 2.75 9.09
N TRP A 54 14.58 3.76 9.51
CA TRP A 54 14.65 5.12 8.99
C TRP A 54 16.04 5.73 9.13
N LYS A 55 16.63 5.63 10.32
CA LYS A 55 17.99 6.13 10.59
C LYS A 55 19.02 5.43 9.72
N TRP A 56 18.92 4.11 9.58
CA TRP A 56 19.84 3.33 8.76
C TRP A 56 19.82 3.80 7.30
N TRP A 57 18.64 3.99 6.70
CA TRP A 57 18.51 4.45 5.33
C TRP A 57 19.09 5.86 5.13
N LYS A 58 18.89 6.77 6.05
CA LYS A 58 19.49 8.12 6.00
C LYS A 58 21.01 8.12 6.16
N THR A 59 21.54 7.32 7.08
CA THR A 59 22.96 7.40 7.47
C THR A 59 23.84 6.44 6.69
N ARG A 60 23.35 5.26 6.33
CA ARG A 60 24.13 4.21 5.66
C ARG A 60 23.88 4.14 4.16
N ALA A 61 22.64 4.26 3.72
CA ALA A 61 22.28 4.25 2.31
C ALA A 61 22.38 5.63 1.64
N GLY A 62 22.52 6.72 2.43
CA GLY A 62 22.78 8.06 1.91
C GLY A 62 21.56 8.80 1.35
N PHE A 63 20.35 8.29 1.56
CA PHE A 63 19.13 8.97 1.13
C PHE A 63 18.79 10.12 2.08
N LYS A 64 18.38 11.26 1.54
CA LYS A 64 18.12 12.46 2.34
C LYS A 64 16.75 12.45 2.99
N PHE A 65 15.72 12.03 2.23
CA PHE A 65 14.32 12.10 2.65
C PHE A 65 13.93 13.48 3.23
N ASP A 66 14.47 14.54 2.63
CA ASP A 66 14.36 15.92 3.14
C ASP A 66 12.92 16.44 3.15
N LYS A 67 12.07 15.90 2.28
CA LYS A 67 10.64 16.22 2.20
C LYS A 67 9.73 15.17 2.86
N THR A 68 10.30 14.13 3.46
CA THR A 68 9.54 13.05 4.10
C THR A 68 9.39 13.29 5.60
N ARG A 69 8.16 13.22 6.10
CA ARG A 69 7.84 13.31 7.53
C ARG A 69 7.70 11.92 8.12
N LEU A 70 8.52 11.62 9.13
CA LEU A 70 8.50 10.34 9.81
C LEU A 70 7.39 10.26 10.85
N TYR A 71 6.61 9.17 10.79
CA TYR A 71 5.74 8.69 11.85
C TYR A 71 6.26 7.35 12.32
N GLN A 72 6.73 7.30 13.57
CA GLN A 72 7.23 6.06 14.14
C GLN A 72 6.15 4.99 14.18
N PHE A 73 6.47 3.81 13.66
CA PHE A 73 5.57 2.68 13.64
C PHE A 73 5.16 2.28 15.07
N GLN A 74 3.86 2.25 15.31
CA GLN A 74 3.20 1.62 16.44
C GLN A 74 1.88 1.05 15.92
N TYR A 75 1.67 -0.25 16.06
CA TYR A 75 0.49 -0.92 15.50
C TYR A 75 -0.83 -0.21 15.85
N LYS A 76 -0.99 0.25 17.10
CA LYS A 76 -2.17 1.02 17.55
C LYS A 76 -2.41 2.33 16.80
N ASN A 77 -1.40 2.86 16.10
CA ASN A 77 -1.47 4.12 15.35
C ASN A 77 -1.68 3.89 13.84
N LEU A 78 -1.68 2.65 13.37
CA LEU A 78 -1.83 2.32 11.95
C LEU A 78 -3.11 2.91 11.35
N HIS A 79 -4.24 2.71 12.03
CA HIS A 79 -5.51 3.31 11.65
C HIS A 79 -5.44 4.85 11.55
N ARG A 80 -4.80 5.50 12.52
CA ARG A 80 -4.65 6.96 12.52
C ARG A 80 -3.80 7.45 11.35
N PHE A 81 -2.78 6.70 10.97
CA PHE A 81 -1.95 7.03 9.82
C PHE A 81 -2.75 6.97 8.52
N PHE A 82 -3.48 5.90 8.25
CA PHE A 82 -4.29 5.77 7.04
C PHE A 82 -5.47 6.74 7.01
N ASN A 83 -6.02 7.08 8.17
CA ASN A 83 -7.16 8.02 8.30
C ASN A 83 -6.81 9.49 8.03
N ARG A 84 -5.55 9.85 7.85
CA ARG A 84 -5.14 11.23 7.55
C ARG A 84 -5.62 11.65 6.17
N GLU A 85 -6.01 12.92 6.04
CA GLU A 85 -6.48 13.51 4.77
C GLU A 85 -5.38 14.30 4.04
N ASP A 86 -4.21 14.46 4.65
CA ASP A 86 -3.11 15.23 4.11
C ASP A 86 -2.13 14.42 3.24
N TRP A 87 -2.46 13.16 2.95
CA TRP A 87 -1.84 12.35 1.91
C TRP A 87 -2.89 11.49 1.21
N GLY A 88 -2.77 11.33 -0.12
CA GLY A 88 -3.77 10.65 -0.94
C GLY A 88 -3.22 9.57 -1.86
N ILE A 89 -1.90 9.53 -2.06
CA ILE A 89 -1.23 8.56 -2.91
C ILE A 89 -0.48 7.56 -2.02
N SER A 90 -0.72 6.26 -2.19
CA SER A 90 -0.01 5.24 -1.42
C SER A 90 1.18 4.69 -2.21
N HIS A 91 2.38 4.75 -1.63
CA HIS A 91 3.54 4.02 -2.13
C HIS A 91 3.34 2.52 -1.83
N SER A 92 3.06 1.77 -2.87
CA SER A 92 2.78 0.34 -2.81
C SER A 92 3.65 -0.46 -3.79
N CYS A 93 4.82 0.07 -4.17
CA CYS A 93 5.80 -0.55 -5.08
C CYS A 93 6.66 -1.58 -4.33
N HIS A 94 6.03 -2.62 -3.80
CA HIS A 94 6.68 -3.67 -3.03
C HIS A 94 7.03 -4.85 -3.92
N LEU A 95 8.32 -5.18 -4.04
CA LEU A 95 8.78 -6.36 -4.75
C LEU A 95 8.39 -7.63 -3.98
N HIS A 96 7.90 -8.62 -4.72
CA HIS A 96 7.55 -9.93 -4.16
C HIS A 96 6.59 -9.88 -2.97
N GLU A 97 5.62 -8.96 -3.00
CA GLU A 97 4.58 -8.89 -1.99
C GLU A 97 3.47 -9.88 -2.31
N PRO A 98 3.31 -10.96 -1.54
CA PRO A 98 2.33 -12.00 -1.88
C PRO A 98 0.89 -11.52 -1.72
N PHE A 99 0.58 -10.65 -0.74
CA PHE A 99 -0.77 -10.17 -0.53
C PHE A 99 -0.87 -8.65 -0.34
N GLY A 100 0.04 -8.04 0.43
CA GLY A 100 0.11 -6.58 0.56
C GLY A 100 -1.00 -5.94 1.40
N TYR A 101 -1.18 -6.33 2.66
CA TYR A 101 -2.20 -5.75 3.56
C TYR A 101 -2.22 -4.22 3.57
N SER A 102 -1.07 -3.56 3.49
CA SER A 102 -0.98 -2.09 3.43
C SER A 102 -1.63 -1.50 2.19
N ILE A 103 -1.70 -2.26 1.08
CA ILE A 103 -2.37 -1.85 -0.15
C ILE A 103 -3.89 -1.86 0.05
N PHE A 104 -4.42 -2.94 0.64
CA PHE A 104 -5.86 -3.03 0.95
C PHE A 104 -6.28 -1.96 1.95
N GLN A 105 -5.45 -1.71 2.97
CA GLN A 105 -5.69 -0.61 3.91
C GLN A 105 -5.70 0.75 3.21
N ALA A 106 -4.74 1.01 2.31
CA ALA A 106 -4.72 2.24 1.54
C ALA A 106 -6.01 2.42 0.75
N LEU A 107 -6.45 1.38 0.03
CA LEU A 107 -7.71 1.39 -0.71
C LEU A 107 -8.91 1.66 0.20
N ASP A 108 -9.01 0.97 1.34
CA ASP A 108 -10.12 1.12 2.28
C ASP A 108 -10.23 2.54 2.83
N TYR A 109 -9.08 3.22 3.03
CA TYR A 109 -9.00 4.60 3.50
C TYR A 109 -8.97 5.66 2.39
N GLY A 110 -9.32 5.31 1.15
CA GLY A 110 -9.43 6.28 0.06
C GLY A 110 -8.10 6.75 -0.51
N LYS A 111 -7.03 5.96 -0.38
CA LYS A 111 -5.71 6.28 -0.93
C LYS A 111 -5.50 5.56 -2.24
N LEU A 112 -5.12 6.29 -3.28
CA LEU A 112 -4.86 5.70 -4.60
C LEU A 112 -3.43 5.14 -4.62
N PRO A 113 -3.23 3.81 -4.79
CA PRO A 113 -1.90 3.23 -4.73
C PRO A 113 -1.14 3.39 -6.04
N ILE A 114 0.18 3.60 -5.94
CA ILE A 114 1.10 3.28 -7.04
C ILE A 114 1.63 1.88 -6.77
N LEU A 115 1.28 0.94 -7.64
CA LEU A 115 1.57 -0.48 -7.50
C LEU A 115 2.90 -0.86 -8.15
N GLN A 116 3.50 -1.93 -7.67
CA GLN A 116 4.55 -2.61 -8.41
C GLN A 116 3.97 -3.26 -9.67
N LYS A 117 4.75 -3.32 -10.78
CA LYS A 117 4.23 -3.76 -12.09
C LYS A 117 3.58 -5.14 -12.09
N ASP A 118 4.14 -6.09 -11.32
CA ASP A 118 3.67 -7.47 -11.34
C ASP A 118 2.53 -7.76 -10.36
N TRP A 119 2.27 -6.85 -9.42
CA TRP A 119 1.21 -7.06 -8.44
C TRP A 119 -0.16 -6.86 -9.07
N LEU A 120 -1.07 -7.81 -8.91
CA LEU A 120 -2.37 -7.87 -9.60
C LEU A 120 -2.22 -7.69 -11.14
N SER A 121 -1.27 -8.39 -11.75
CA SER A 121 -0.96 -8.26 -13.19
C SER A 121 -2.14 -8.55 -14.12
N ASN A 122 -3.14 -9.31 -13.64
CA ASN A 122 -4.38 -9.62 -14.39
C ASN A 122 -5.44 -8.50 -14.31
N TYR A 123 -5.16 -7.40 -13.62
CA TYR A 123 -6.05 -6.25 -13.53
C TYR A 123 -5.41 -5.04 -14.22
N GLU A 124 -6.13 -4.45 -15.17
CA GLU A 124 -5.67 -3.26 -15.88
C GLU A 124 -5.77 -2.04 -14.98
N TYR A 125 -4.61 -1.65 -14.42
CA TYR A 125 -4.47 -0.51 -13.53
C TYR A 125 -3.28 0.35 -13.98
N PRO A 126 -3.47 1.65 -14.28
CA PRO A 126 -2.45 2.44 -14.97
C PRO A 126 -1.30 2.88 -14.06
N PHE A 127 -1.55 3.07 -12.74
CA PHE A 127 -0.55 3.66 -11.84
C PHE A 127 0.37 2.59 -11.29
N ARG A 128 1.39 2.24 -12.09
CA ARG A 128 2.39 1.22 -11.78
C ARG A 128 3.78 1.75 -11.98
N ALA A 129 4.70 1.40 -11.07
CA ALA A 129 6.09 1.77 -11.17
C ALA A 129 7.02 0.60 -10.83
N PHE A 130 8.13 0.52 -11.55
CA PHE A 130 9.22 -0.42 -11.30
C PHE A 130 10.47 0.27 -10.75
N ASP A 131 10.65 1.56 -11.09
CA ASP A 131 11.76 2.36 -10.63
C ASP A 131 11.30 3.74 -10.12
N LYS A 132 12.27 4.52 -9.61
CA LYS A 132 12.02 5.85 -9.05
C LYS A 132 11.45 6.83 -10.09
N LYS A 133 11.95 6.77 -11.32
CA LYS A 133 11.51 7.68 -12.39
C LYS A 133 10.05 7.43 -12.74
N GLU A 134 9.69 6.16 -12.97
CA GLU A 134 8.30 5.78 -13.21
C GLU A 134 7.41 6.14 -12.01
N PHE A 135 7.91 5.98 -10.78
CA PHE A 135 7.17 6.35 -9.57
C PHE A 135 6.83 7.84 -9.54
N ASP A 136 7.80 8.71 -9.86
CA ASP A 136 7.58 10.15 -9.95
C ASP A 136 6.58 10.51 -11.06
N GLU A 137 6.70 9.89 -12.24
CA GLU A 137 5.76 10.05 -13.35
C GLU A 137 4.32 9.66 -12.94
N GLN A 138 4.15 8.61 -12.12
CA GLN A 138 2.81 8.22 -11.64
C GLN A 138 2.25 9.21 -10.60
N ILE A 139 3.08 9.82 -9.78
CA ILE A 139 2.64 10.90 -8.88
C ILE A 139 2.08 12.07 -9.70
N ASP A 140 2.78 12.47 -10.75
CA ASP A 140 2.35 13.55 -11.64
C ASP A 140 1.04 13.18 -12.34
N ASN A 141 0.95 11.98 -12.94
CA ASN A 141 -0.25 11.48 -13.60
C ASN A 141 -1.47 11.48 -12.67
N ILE A 142 -1.32 10.98 -11.44
CA ILE A 142 -2.40 10.99 -10.43
C ILE A 142 -2.77 12.43 -10.07
N SER A 143 -1.78 13.32 -9.96
CA SER A 143 -1.99 14.71 -9.56
C SER A 143 -2.83 15.52 -10.54
N GLU A 144 -2.83 15.13 -11.83
CA GLU A 144 -3.62 15.75 -12.89
C GLU A 144 -5.08 15.27 -12.94
N LEU A 145 -5.40 14.16 -12.26
CA LEU A 145 -6.75 13.60 -12.28
C LEU A 145 -7.74 14.46 -11.48
N SER A 146 -8.94 14.56 -11.99
CA SER A 146 -10.10 15.07 -11.26
C SER A 146 -10.50 14.14 -10.10
N GLU A 147 -11.28 14.65 -9.15
CA GLU A 147 -11.82 13.85 -8.05
C GLU A 147 -12.62 12.63 -8.56
N LYS A 148 -13.41 12.84 -9.61
CA LYS A 148 -14.21 11.78 -10.21
C LYS A 148 -13.34 10.67 -10.79
N GLU A 149 -12.31 11.02 -11.55
CA GLU A 149 -11.41 10.03 -12.16
C GLU A 149 -10.64 9.25 -11.08
N ARG A 150 -10.14 9.93 -10.03
CA ARG A 150 -9.49 9.24 -8.90
C ARG A 150 -10.45 8.31 -8.18
N GLN A 151 -11.71 8.72 -7.99
CA GLN A 151 -12.72 7.88 -7.37
C GLN A 151 -13.04 6.65 -8.24
N ASP A 152 -13.19 6.85 -9.54
CA ASP A 152 -13.47 5.75 -10.47
C ASP A 152 -12.33 4.69 -10.46
N TYR A 153 -11.06 5.12 -10.45
CA TYR A 153 -9.92 4.20 -10.31
C TYR A 153 -9.87 3.49 -8.96
N LEU A 154 -10.16 4.22 -7.88
CA LEU A 154 -10.19 3.66 -6.53
C LEU A 154 -11.28 2.59 -6.40
N ASP A 155 -12.48 2.88 -6.88
CA ASP A 155 -13.62 1.95 -6.79
C ASP A 155 -13.39 0.73 -7.68
N GLY A 156 -12.90 0.90 -8.90
CA GLY A 156 -12.56 -0.22 -9.78
C GLY A 156 -11.53 -1.17 -9.16
N LEU A 157 -10.48 -0.63 -8.52
CA LEU A 157 -9.48 -1.46 -7.87
C LEU A 157 -10.01 -2.12 -6.58
N ARG A 158 -10.85 -1.42 -5.81
CA ARG A 158 -11.56 -2.01 -4.65
C ARG A 158 -12.44 -3.17 -5.06
N ASP A 159 -13.27 -2.98 -6.07
CA ASP A 159 -14.18 -4.01 -6.56
C ASP A 159 -13.43 -5.25 -7.05
N TYR A 160 -12.33 -5.05 -7.76
CA TYR A 160 -11.45 -6.16 -8.11
C TYR A 160 -10.86 -6.88 -6.89
N CYS A 161 -10.50 -6.12 -5.84
CA CYS A 161 -9.93 -6.67 -4.61
C CYS A 161 -10.97 -7.31 -3.68
N ARG A 162 -12.26 -7.08 -3.85
CA ARG A 162 -13.34 -7.69 -3.02
C ARG A 162 -13.37 -9.22 -3.07
N LYS A 163 -12.79 -9.83 -4.09
CA LYS A 163 -12.60 -11.29 -4.12
C LYS A 163 -11.79 -11.84 -2.94
N TYR A 164 -11.04 -10.97 -2.26
CA TYR A 164 -10.29 -11.32 -1.03
C TYR A 164 -11.08 -11.03 0.25
N ASP A 165 -12.30 -10.48 0.14
CA ASP A 165 -13.21 -10.22 1.25
C ASP A 165 -14.13 -11.45 1.46
N ASN A 166 -13.52 -12.61 1.72
CA ASN A 166 -14.21 -13.87 1.94
C ASN A 166 -13.82 -14.47 3.30
N LYS A 167 -14.40 -13.90 4.35
CA LYS A 167 -14.15 -14.29 5.72
C LYS A 167 -14.61 -15.72 6.01
N GLU A 168 -15.73 -16.14 5.43
CA GLU A 168 -16.30 -17.46 5.68
C GLU A 168 -15.38 -18.55 5.14
N GLU A 169 -14.91 -18.43 3.91
CA GLU A 169 -13.95 -19.36 3.32
C GLU A 169 -12.64 -19.39 4.11
N TRP A 170 -12.15 -18.21 4.56
CA TRP A 170 -10.95 -18.12 5.37
C TRP A 170 -11.10 -18.85 6.71
N VAL A 171 -12.22 -18.64 7.40
CA VAL A 171 -12.52 -19.31 8.68
C VAL A 171 -12.66 -20.81 8.47
N GLU A 172 -13.39 -21.26 7.45
CA GLU A 172 -13.59 -22.67 7.15
C GLU A 172 -12.27 -23.40 6.91
N LYS A 173 -11.39 -22.85 6.07
CA LYS A 173 -10.07 -23.44 5.80
C LYS A 173 -9.17 -23.45 7.04
N TYR A 174 -9.26 -22.40 7.86
CA TYR A 174 -8.53 -22.36 9.14
C TYR A 174 -8.98 -23.46 10.09
N LEU A 175 -10.30 -23.68 10.21
CA LEU A 175 -10.86 -24.71 11.08
C LEU A 175 -10.52 -26.13 10.59
N GLN A 176 -10.37 -26.36 9.29
CA GLN A 176 -9.93 -27.64 8.75
C GLN A 176 -8.54 -28.03 9.28
N ILE A 177 -7.65 -27.08 9.47
CA ILE A 177 -6.29 -27.33 10.01
C ILE A 177 -6.34 -27.70 11.49
N TYR A 178 -7.20 -27.05 12.27
CA TYR A 178 -7.30 -27.31 13.72
C TYR A 178 -8.05 -28.59 14.07
N ASN A 179 -8.84 -29.13 13.14
CA ASN A 179 -9.64 -30.35 13.35
C ASN A 179 -8.99 -31.60 12.68
N ALA A 180 -7.85 -31.45 12.01
CA ALA A 180 -7.08 -32.54 11.41
C ALA A 180 -6.02 -33.07 12.38
#